data_100148078bb933fc0d8d017451c9895f
#
_entry.id   100148078bb933fc0d8d017451c9895f
#
_cell.length_a   1.000
_cell.length_b   1.000
_cell.length_c   1.000
_cell.angle_alpha   90.00
_cell.angle_beta   90.00
_cell.angle_gamma   90.00
#
_symmetry.space_group_name_H-M   'P 1'
#
loop_
_entity.id
_entity.type
_entity.pdbx_description
1 polymer ?
#
loop_
_entity_poly.entity_id
_entity_poly.type
_entity_poly.pdbx_seq_one_letter_code
_entity_poly.pdbx_strand_id
1 'polypeptide(L)'
;RRQRQMCIRDSQNSNQRPIAVMIDNNVGNNAHEGLQDSYINYEIIVEGGLTRIMALYKDKDVVKIGPVRSSRHYFLDFSSESDAIYAHYGWSTYAEKDIKALGINNVNGLTSNSAYWRDKTIKAPHNVFTSTEKIYETAQKMNYKTTTKDWKLLNYSVKEITFKDPADGEEDNRLLANSVSLK
;
A
#
# COMPACT_ATOMS: atom_id res chain seq x y z
N ARG A 1 13.13 -19.98 -2.73
CA ARG A 1 12.48 -20.13 -1.40
C ARG A 1 13.30 -19.49 -0.27
N ARG A 2 14.62 -19.71 -0.19
CA ARG A 2 15.48 -19.16 0.88
C ARG A 2 15.55 -17.62 0.89
N GLN A 3 15.62 -17.00 -0.27
CA GLN A 3 15.70 -15.54 -0.43
C GLN A 3 14.43 -14.82 0.02
N ARG A 4 13.23 -15.40 -0.26
CA ARG A 4 11.94 -14.85 0.18
C ARG A 4 11.78 -14.89 1.71
N GLN A 5 12.28 -15.94 2.35
CA GLN A 5 12.24 -16.07 3.80
C GLN A 5 13.17 -15.09 4.52
N MET A 6 14.32 -14.78 3.92
CA MET A 6 15.26 -13.81 4.44
C MET A 6 14.69 -12.38 4.40
N CYS A 7 14.08 -11.98 3.27
CA CYS A 7 13.42 -10.67 3.14
C CYS A 7 12.28 -10.45 4.14
N ILE A 8 11.49 -11.47 4.45
CA ILE A 8 10.40 -11.39 5.43
C ILE A 8 10.94 -11.23 6.85
N ARG A 9 12.04 -11.92 7.19
CA ARG A 9 12.67 -11.80 8.52
C ARG A 9 13.36 -10.46 8.74
N ASP A 10 14.03 -9.95 7.73
CA ASP A 10 14.77 -8.69 7.83
C ASP A 10 13.80 -7.50 7.96
N SER A 11 12.68 -7.51 7.23
CA SER A 11 11.65 -6.48 7.33
C SER A 11 10.90 -6.49 8.68
N GLN A 12 10.87 -7.61 9.40
CA GLN A 12 10.27 -7.68 10.74
C GLN A 12 11.05 -6.94 11.83
N ASN A 13 12.33 -6.71 11.62
CA ASN A 13 13.22 -6.10 12.62
C ASN A 13 13.54 -4.63 12.33
N SER A 14 13.17 -4.10 11.19
CA SER A 14 13.42 -2.71 10.86
C SER A 14 12.37 -1.79 11.49
N ASN A 15 12.85 -0.68 12.04
CA ASN A 15 12.00 0.41 12.51
C ASN A 15 11.69 1.44 11.40
N GLN A 16 12.04 1.17 10.15
CA GLN A 16 11.71 2.05 9.05
C GLN A 16 10.18 2.14 8.90
N ARG A 17 9.66 3.35 8.85
CA ARG A 17 8.23 3.59 8.68
C ARG A 17 7.80 3.19 7.27
N PRO A 18 6.71 2.40 7.11
CA PRO A 18 6.25 1.99 5.79
C PRO A 18 5.81 3.18 4.92
N ILE A 19 5.78 2.96 3.60
CA ILE A 19 5.19 3.87 2.63
C ILE A 19 3.96 3.19 2.02
N ALA A 20 2.82 3.88 2.01
CA ALA A 20 1.61 3.43 1.32
C ALA A 20 1.40 4.30 0.07
N VAL A 21 1.44 3.71 -1.12
CA VAL A 21 1.33 4.42 -2.40
C VAL A 21 0.02 4.08 -3.09
N MET A 22 -0.73 5.12 -3.49
CA MET A 22 -1.96 4.96 -4.28
C MET A 22 -1.62 4.69 -5.74
N ILE A 23 -2.00 3.54 -6.26
CA ILE A 23 -1.69 3.06 -7.61
C ILE A 23 -2.96 2.95 -8.44
N ASP A 24 -2.88 3.39 -9.68
CA ASP A 24 -3.94 3.26 -10.67
C ASP A 24 -4.09 1.79 -11.10
N ASN A 25 -5.30 1.28 -11.08
CA ASN A 25 -5.61 -0.06 -11.59
C ASN A 25 -6.64 -0.01 -12.74
N ASN A 26 -6.59 1.03 -13.55
CA ASN A 26 -7.44 1.13 -14.72
C ASN A 26 -6.94 0.14 -15.80
N VAL A 27 -7.76 -0.87 -16.06
CA VAL A 27 -7.50 -1.90 -17.08
C VAL A 27 -7.36 -1.24 -18.47
N GLY A 28 -6.25 -1.49 -19.13
CA GLY A 28 -5.93 -0.92 -20.44
C GLY A 28 -4.85 0.16 -20.43
N ASN A 29 -4.43 0.59 -19.28
CA ASN A 29 -3.32 1.52 -19.12
C ASN A 29 -2.14 0.82 -18.46
N ASN A 30 -1.20 0.37 -19.23
CA ASN A 30 0.17 0.07 -18.85
C ASN A 30 0.41 -0.89 -17.68
N ALA A 31 1.49 -1.62 -17.77
CA ALA A 31 1.99 -2.44 -16.67
C ALA A 31 2.26 -1.58 -15.42
N HIS A 32 1.86 -2.09 -14.28
CA HIS A 32 2.27 -1.53 -12.99
C HIS A 32 3.78 -1.64 -12.83
N GLU A 33 4.41 -0.56 -12.36
CA GLU A 33 5.82 -0.56 -12.01
C GLU A 33 5.98 -0.64 -10.49
N GLY A 34 6.86 -1.49 -10.03
CA GLY A 34 7.19 -1.65 -8.61
C GLY A 34 6.12 -2.35 -7.76
N LEU A 35 4.97 -2.72 -8.31
CA LEU A 35 3.90 -3.36 -7.53
C LEU A 35 4.31 -4.73 -6.99
N GLN A 36 5.15 -5.46 -7.71
CA GLN A 36 5.68 -6.77 -7.31
C GLN A 36 6.61 -6.70 -6.08
N ASP A 37 7.11 -5.50 -5.76
CA ASP A 37 8.01 -5.25 -4.63
C ASP A 37 7.27 -4.81 -3.36
N SER A 38 5.96 -4.63 -3.46
CA SER A 38 5.13 -4.28 -2.31
C SER A 38 5.07 -5.41 -1.29
N TYR A 39 4.93 -5.02 -0.03
CA TYR A 39 4.71 -5.93 1.09
C TYR A 39 3.29 -6.49 1.10
N ILE A 40 2.30 -5.61 0.86
CA ILE A 40 0.88 -5.94 0.76
C ILE A 40 0.18 -4.97 -0.19
N ASN A 41 -0.86 -5.45 -0.87
CA ASN A 41 -1.70 -4.67 -1.75
C ASN A 41 -3.15 -4.71 -1.27
N TYR A 42 -3.76 -3.54 -1.12
CA TYR A 42 -5.17 -3.37 -0.85
C TYR A 42 -5.87 -2.90 -2.12
N GLU A 43 -6.66 -3.75 -2.72
CA GLU A 43 -7.45 -3.41 -3.91
C GLU A 43 -8.89 -3.15 -3.51
N ILE A 44 -9.40 -1.94 -3.83
CA ILE A 44 -10.75 -1.52 -3.47
C ILE A 44 -11.41 -0.87 -4.68
N ILE A 45 -12.71 -1.11 -4.84
CA ILE A 45 -13.54 -0.49 -5.88
C ILE A 45 -13.63 1.03 -5.62
N VAL A 46 -13.42 1.79 -6.69
CA VAL A 46 -13.59 3.26 -6.73
C VAL A 46 -14.71 3.64 -7.67
N GLU A 47 -14.81 4.91 -8.01
CA GLU A 47 -15.87 5.42 -8.90
C GLU A 47 -15.82 4.75 -10.29
N GLY A 48 -16.98 4.58 -10.90
CA GLY A 48 -17.10 4.04 -12.26
C GLY A 48 -16.87 2.54 -12.39
N GLY A 49 -16.90 1.79 -11.29
CA GLY A 49 -16.68 0.34 -11.29
C GLY A 49 -15.23 -0.07 -11.52
N LEU A 50 -14.30 0.90 -11.47
CA LEU A 50 -12.87 0.65 -11.51
C LEU A 50 -12.36 0.29 -10.12
N THR A 51 -11.19 -0.34 -10.05
CA THR A 51 -10.48 -0.53 -8.79
C THR A 51 -9.26 0.39 -8.70
N ARG A 52 -8.77 0.56 -7.49
CA ARG A 52 -7.51 1.23 -7.20
C ARG A 52 -6.75 0.41 -6.19
N ILE A 53 -5.42 0.43 -6.28
CA ILE A 53 -4.57 -0.30 -5.36
C ILE A 53 -3.89 0.68 -4.43
N MET A 54 -3.83 0.36 -3.14
CA MET A 54 -2.87 0.94 -2.22
C MET A 54 -1.81 -0.10 -1.95
N ALA A 55 -0.59 0.16 -2.41
CA ALA A 55 0.55 -0.71 -2.24
C ALA A 55 1.41 -0.25 -1.06
N LEU A 56 1.67 -1.13 -0.11
CA LEU A 56 2.48 -0.89 1.07
C LEU A 56 3.91 -1.38 0.83
N TYR A 57 4.89 -0.50 1.00
CA TYR A 57 6.31 -0.80 0.86
C TYR A 57 7.00 -0.70 2.22
N LYS A 58 7.83 -1.70 2.52
CA LYS A 58 8.58 -1.78 3.77
C LYS A 58 9.97 -2.36 3.48
N ASP A 59 11.01 -1.65 3.93
CA ASP A 59 12.41 -2.08 3.84
C ASP A 59 12.86 -2.51 2.43
N LYS A 60 12.38 -1.79 1.41
CA LYS A 60 12.74 -2.00 0.02
C LYS A 60 13.02 -0.70 -0.70
N ASP A 61 14.07 -0.69 -1.51
CA ASP A 61 14.39 0.39 -2.42
C ASP A 61 13.76 0.09 -3.78
N VAL A 62 12.66 0.78 -4.06
CA VAL A 62 11.93 0.66 -5.33
C VAL A 62 12.09 1.93 -6.12
N VAL A 63 12.80 1.83 -7.24
CA VAL A 63 13.20 3.00 -8.06
C VAL A 63 12.09 3.61 -8.90
N LYS A 64 11.04 2.84 -9.20
CA LYS A 64 9.87 3.30 -9.97
C LYS A 64 8.60 2.62 -9.47
N ILE A 65 7.66 3.42 -8.97
CA ILE A 65 6.37 2.96 -8.44
C ILE A 65 5.27 3.74 -9.13
N GLY A 66 4.26 3.05 -9.64
CA GLY A 66 3.09 3.67 -10.21
C GLY A 66 2.41 2.87 -11.34
N PRO A 67 1.51 3.52 -12.08
CA PRO A 67 1.13 4.95 -12.04
C PRO A 67 0.46 5.38 -10.75
N VAL A 68 0.88 6.51 -10.18
CA VAL A 68 0.34 7.03 -8.93
C VAL A 68 -0.95 7.81 -9.17
N ARG A 69 -1.94 7.62 -8.29
CA ARG A 69 -3.27 8.22 -8.41
C ARG A 69 -3.75 8.91 -7.13
N SER A 70 -4.93 9.51 -7.26
CA SER A 70 -5.54 10.28 -6.18
C SER A 70 -6.01 9.40 -5.02
N SER A 71 -5.88 9.93 -3.81
CA SER A 71 -6.41 9.35 -2.59
C SER A 71 -7.94 9.26 -2.59
N ARG A 72 -8.44 8.25 -1.89
CA ARG A 72 -9.84 8.10 -1.47
C ARG A 72 -9.88 7.82 0.03
N HIS A 73 -10.90 8.32 0.71
CA HIS A 73 -10.98 8.30 2.18
C HIS A 73 -10.93 6.89 2.77
N TYR A 74 -11.56 5.91 2.14
CA TYR A 74 -11.62 4.52 2.62
C TYR A 74 -10.28 3.75 2.54
N PHE A 75 -9.22 4.31 1.94
CA PHE A 75 -7.87 3.77 2.03
C PHE A 75 -7.10 4.26 3.27
N LEU A 76 -7.59 5.31 3.92
CA LEU A 76 -6.88 5.97 5.01
C LEU A 76 -6.77 5.07 6.25
N ASP A 77 -7.79 4.26 6.52
CA ASP A 77 -7.79 3.30 7.63
C ASP A 77 -6.64 2.30 7.48
N PHE A 78 -6.48 1.71 6.30
CA PHE A 78 -5.40 0.75 6.02
C PHE A 78 -4.01 1.40 6.06
N SER A 79 -3.89 2.65 5.59
CA SER A 79 -2.65 3.41 5.69
C SER A 79 -2.29 3.70 7.15
N SER A 80 -3.27 4.07 7.97
CA SER A 80 -3.11 4.40 9.38
C SER A 80 -2.80 3.16 10.23
N GLU A 81 -3.42 2.02 9.91
CA GLU A 81 -3.15 0.75 10.60
C GLU A 81 -1.67 0.37 10.56
N SER A 82 -1.02 0.69 9.45
CA SER A 82 0.41 0.43 9.24
C SER A 82 1.32 1.58 9.68
N ASP A 83 0.78 2.67 10.23
CA ASP A 83 1.50 3.92 10.48
C ASP A 83 2.33 4.37 9.26
N ALA A 84 1.77 4.22 8.05
CA ALA A 84 2.50 4.48 6.83
C ALA A 84 2.59 5.97 6.49
N ILE A 85 3.67 6.36 5.78
CA ILE A 85 3.72 7.63 5.06
C ILE A 85 2.88 7.48 3.80
N TYR A 86 1.80 8.24 3.68
CA TYR A 86 0.82 8.06 2.63
C TYR A 86 1.15 8.90 1.39
N ALA A 87 1.44 8.24 0.27
CA ALA A 87 1.86 8.84 -0.99
C ALA A 87 0.75 8.75 -2.04
N HIS A 88 0.35 9.89 -2.61
CA HIS A 88 -0.73 9.96 -3.60
C HIS A 88 -0.59 11.20 -4.49
N TYR A 89 -1.27 11.22 -5.62
CA TYR A 89 -1.29 12.37 -6.52
C TYR A 89 -2.72 12.92 -6.66
N GLY A 90 -3.04 13.92 -5.84
CA GLY A 90 -4.38 14.46 -5.69
C GLY A 90 -5.25 13.64 -4.71
N TRP A 91 -6.45 14.10 -4.47
CA TRP A 91 -7.42 13.50 -3.55
C TRP A 91 -8.88 13.80 -3.95
N SER A 92 -9.82 13.05 -3.39
CA SER A 92 -11.22 13.46 -3.34
C SER A 92 -11.43 14.45 -2.19
N THR A 93 -12.52 15.24 -2.25
CA THR A 93 -12.87 16.20 -1.18
C THR A 93 -12.98 15.52 0.19
N TYR A 94 -13.54 14.32 0.25
CA TYR A 94 -13.64 13.53 1.48
C TYR A 94 -12.27 13.11 1.99
N ALA A 95 -11.41 12.58 1.10
CA ALA A 95 -10.05 12.17 1.47
C ALA A 95 -9.22 13.35 1.98
N GLU A 96 -9.32 14.53 1.36
CA GLU A 96 -8.64 15.74 1.83
C GLU A 96 -9.05 16.12 3.25
N LYS A 97 -10.36 16.12 3.51
CA LYS A 97 -10.91 16.43 4.83
C LYS A 97 -10.43 15.45 5.89
N ASP A 98 -10.50 14.16 5.59
CA ASP A 98 -10.15 13.12 6.55
C ASP A 98 -8.63 13.03 6.79
N ILE A 99 -7.79 13.21 5.77
CA ILE A 99 -6.32 13.31 5.92
C ILE A 99 -5.96 14.43 6.90
N LYS A 100 -6.61 15.61 6.78
CA LYS A 100 -6.38 16.74 7.67
C LYS A 100 -6.90 16.46 9.08
N ALA A 101 -8.11 15.92 9.19
CA ALA A 101 -8.74 15.64 10.49
C ALA A 101 -7.99 14.57 11.30
N LEU A 102 -7.49 13.54 10.63
CA LEU A 102 -6.75 12.43 11.25
C LEU A 102 -5.25 12.72 11.41
N GLY A 103 -4.75 13.83 10.87
CA GLY A 103 -3.33 14.19 10.94
C GLY A 103 -2.40 13.22 10.20
N ILE A 104 -2.88 12.59 9.11
CA ILE A 104 -2.12 11.59 8.36
C ILE A 104 -0.93 12.26 7.67
N ASN A 105 0.27 11.75 7.92
CA ASN A 105 1.46 12.18 7.22
C ASN A 105 1.37 11.74 5.76
N ASN A 106 1.17 12.70 4.86
CA ASN A 106 0.98 12.41 3.45
C ASN A 106 1.91 13.23 2.56
N VAL A 107 2.31 12.62 1.45
CA VAL A 107 3.07 13.24 0.37
C VAL A 107 2.14 13.35 -0.84
N ASN A 108 1.54 14.52 -1.03
CA ASN A 108 0.62 14.78 -2.15
C ASN A 108 1.39 15.38 -3.33
N GLY A 109 1.35 14.74 -4.48
CA GLY A 109 2.05 15.20 -5.69
C GLY A 109 1.57 16.54 -6.23
N LEU A 110 0.41 17.05 -5.83
CA LEU A 110 -0.05 18.40 -6.20
C LEU A 110 0.67 19.50 -5.40
N THR A 111 1.16 19.19 -4.19
CA THR A 111 1.86 20.14 -3.31
C THR A 111 3.35 19.83 -3.18
N SER A 112 3.74 18.58 -3.39
CA SER A 112 5.11 18.07 -3.24
C SER A 112 5.62 17.50 -4.57
N ASN A 113 5.66 18.33 -5.60
CA ASN A 113 5.96 17.90 -6.97
C ASN A 113 7.34 17.25 -7.14
N SER A 114 8.31 17.54 -6.27
CA SER A 114 9.66 16.94 -6.31
C SER A 114 9.68 15.44 -6.00
N ALA A 115 8.66 14.93 -5.31
CA ALA A 115 8.53 13.51 -4.99
C ALA A 115 8.07 12.66 -6.18
N TYR A 116 7.62 13.29 -7.25
CA TYR A 116 6.99 12.63 -8.39
C TYR A 116 7.58 13.09 -9.71
N TRP A 117 7.42 12.28 -10.75
CA TRP A 117 7.70 12.66 -12.13
C TRP A 117 6.65 12.09 -13.08
N ARG A 118 6.60 12.63 -14.29
CA ARG A 118 5.73 12.13 -15.37
C ARG A 118 6.56 11.40 -16.41
N ASP A 119 6.18 10.17 -16.70
CA ASP A 119 6.70 9.42 -17.83
C ASP A 119 6.04 9.93 -19.12
N LYS A 120 6.83 10.52 -20.00
CA LYS A 120 6.34 11.12 -21.25
C LYS A 120 5.95 10.09 -22.30
N THR A 121 6.36 8.83 -22.14
CA THR A 121 6.00 7.73 -23.05
C THR A 121 4.60 7.22 -22.79
N ILE A 122 4.02 7.57 -21.65
CA ILE A 122 2.70 7.11 -21.19
C ILE A 122 1.71 8.29 -21.26
N LYS A 123 0.51 8.00 -21.75
CA LYS A 123 -0.56 9.01 -21.86
C LYS A 123 -1.05 9.48 -20.49
N ALA A 124 -1.09 10.80 -20.33
CA ALA A 124 -1.72 11.40 -19.14
C ALA A 124 -3.22 11.05 -19.08
N PRO A 125 -3.80 10.90 -17.89
CA PRO A 125 -3.25 11.17 -16.56
C PRO A 125 -2.58 9.97 -15.88
N HIS A 126 -2.34 8.86 -16.58
CA HIS A 126 -1.86 7.59 -16.08
C HIS A 126 -0.32 7.47 -16.12
N ASN A 127 0.39 8.56 -15.97
CA ASN A 127 1.82 8.65 -16.23
C ASN A 127 2.65 9.27 -15.09
N VAL A 128 2.11 9.27 -13.89
CA VAL A 128 2.78 9.80 -12.68
C VAL A 128 3.45 8.66 -11.95
N PHE A 129 4.73 8.83 -11.61
CA PHE A 129 5.53 7.84 -10.91
C PHE A 129 6.26 8.47 -9.72
N THR A 130 6.67 7.63 -8.79
CA THR A 130 7.49 7.96 -7.64
C THR A 130 8.51 6.85 -7.36
N SER A 131 9.33 7.02 -6.32
CA SER A 131 10.20 5.99 -5.76
C SER A 131 10.17 6.05 -4.23
N THR A 132 10.58 4.98 -3.58
CA THR A 132 10.69 4.95 -2.11
C THR A 132 11.63 6.04 -1.62
N GLU A 133 12.79 6.22 -2.25
CA GLU A 133 13.78 7.25 -1.95
C GLU A 133 13.15 8.64 -1.96
N LYS A 134 12.47 9.02 -3.06
CA LYS A 134 11.84 10.35 -3.20
C LYS A 134 10.77 10.62 -2.17
N ILE A 135 10.01 9.60 -1.77
CA ILE A 135 9.00 9.74 -0.72
C ILE A 135 9.67 9.98 0.63
N TYR A 136 10.72 9.21 0.99
CA TYR A 136 11.44 9.41 2.26
C TYR A 136 12.15 10.76 2.31
N GLU A 137 12.83 11.18 1.25
CA GLU A 137 13.45 12.51 1.17
C GLU A 137 12.43 13.64 1.38
N THR A 138 11.26 13.50 0.75
CA THR A 138 10.20 14.49 0.88
C THR A 138 9.59 14.48 2.29
N ALA A 139 9.37 13.31 2.85
CA ALA A 139 8.90 13.15 4.23
C ALA A 139 9.86 13.80 5.23
N GLN A 140 11.19 13.63 5.05
CA GLN A 140 12.20 14.29 5.87
C GLN A 140 12.14 15.81 5.74
N LYS A 141 12.02 16.35 4.52
CA LYS A 141 11.84 17.80 4.28
C LYS A 141 10.57 18.35 4.93
N MET A 142 9.53 17.53 5.07
CA MET A 142 8.28 17.86 5.76
C MET A 142 8.33 17.59 7.27
N ASN A 143 9.50 17.24 7.82
CA ASN A 143 9.71 16.86 9.22
C ASN A 143 8.84 15.69 9.70
N TYR A 144 8.48 14.78 8.81
CA TYR A 144 7.81 13.55 9.20
C TYR A 144 8.80 12.55 9.77
N LYS A 145 8.36 11.81 10.79
CA LYS A 145 9.15 10.68 11.31
C LYS A 145 9.23 9.60 10.22
N THR A 146 10.44 9.12 9.96
CA THR A 146 10.71 8.03 9.00
C THR A 146 10.89 6.68 9.69
N THR A 147 10.73 6.65 11.00
CA THR A 147 10.80 5.43 11.81
C THR A 147 9.55 5.28 12.65
N THR A 148 9.12 4.04 12.87
CA THR A 148 8.00 3.67 13.72
C THR A 148 8.23 2.34 14.40
N LYS A 149 7.54 2.11 15.52
CA LYS A 149 7.42 0.80 16.16
C LYS A 149 5.99 0.27 16.14
N ASP A 150 5.06 1.09 15.64
CA ASP A 150 3.62 0.85 15.79
C ASP A 150 3.00 0.13 14.57
N TRP A 151 3.80 -0.16 13.54
CA TRP A 151 3.31 -0.88 12.38
C TRP A 151 3.09 -2.36 12.68
N LYS A 152 2.03 -2.91 12.13
CA LYS A 152 1.68 -4.32 12.31
C LYS A 152 1.96 -5.11 11.05
N LEU A 153 2.69 -6.20 11.20
CA LEU A 153 2.88 -7.18 10.13
C LEU A 153 1.82 -8.27 10.19
N LEU A 154 1.50 -8.78 9.01
CA LEU A 154 0.83 -10.05 8.92
C LEU A 154 1.74 -11.17 9.45
N ASN A 155 1.17 -12.10 10.20
CA ASN A 155 1.88 -13.27 10.65
C ASN A 155 2.04 -14.25 9.49
N TYR A 156 3.27 -14.55 9.12
CA TYR A 156 3.57 -15.53 8.09
C TYR A 156 3.98 -16.86 8.73
N SER A 157 3.38 -17.94 8.28
CA SER A 157 3.81 -19.30 8.61
C SER A 157 4.65 -19.86 7.48
N VAL A 158 5.83 -20.41 7.84
CA VAL A 158 6.68 -21.17 6.91
C VAL A 158 6.17 -22.59 6.74
N LYS A 159 5.43 -23.07 7.72
CA LYS A 159 4.76 -24.38 7.70
C LYS A 159 3.31 -24.19 7.29
N GLU A 160 2.77 -25.20 6.64
CA GLU A 160 1.35 -25.26 6.38
C GLU A 160 0.55 -25.09 7.69
N ILE A 161 -0.39 -24.18 7.68
CA ILE A 161 -1.27 -23.96 8.82
C ILE A 161 -2.38 -25.00 8.70
N THR A 162 -2.33 -26.02 9.52
CA THR A 162 -3.43 -26.97 9.67
C THR A 162 -4.30 -26.50 10.83
N PHE A 163 -5.56 -26.24 10.55
CA PHE A 163 -6.55 -26.02 11.62
C PHE A 163 -6.86 -27.37 12.25
N LYS A 164 -6.81 -27.44 13.59
CA LYS A 164 -7.27 -28.63 14.30
C LYS A 164 -8.76 -28.79 14.04
N ASP A 165 -9.18 -30.03 13.81
CA ASP A 165 -10.59 -30.34 13.80
C ASP A 165 -11.21 -30.05 15.19
N PRO A 166 -12.47 -29.63 15.24
CA PRO A 166 -13.16 -29.47 16.52
C PRO A 166 -13.06 -30.72 17.33
N ALA A 167 -12.96 -30.59 18.66
CA ALA A 167 -13.04 -31.74 19.54
C ALA A 167 -14.41 -32.42 19.41
N ASP A 168 -14.46 -33.72 19.67
CA ASP A 168 -15.73 -34.47 19.65
C ASP A 168 -16.78 -33.76 20.53
N GLY A 169 -17.89 -33.35 19.93
CA GLY A 169 -18.98 -32.62 20.57
C GLY A 169 -18.95 -31.12 20.48
N GLU A 170 -17.93 -30.51 19.84
CA GLU A 170 -17.92 -29.08 19.49
C GLU A 170 -18.51 -28.86 18.09
N GLU A 171 -19.32 -27.82 17.92
CA GLU A 171 -19.80 -27.42 16.61
C GLU A 171 -18.64 -26.84 15.77
N ASP A 172 -18.49 -27.36 14.55
CA ASP A 172 -17.55 -26.81 13.59
C ASP A 172 -18.10 -25.52 12.98
N ASN A 173 -17.72 -24.38 13.55
CA ASN A 173 -18.12 -23.06 13.06
C ASN A 173 -17.23 -22.52 11.92
N ARG A 174 -16.31 -23.35 11.40
CA ARG A 174 -15.46 -22.94 10.27
C ARG A 174 -16.28 -22.92 8.99
N LEU A 175 -16.21 -21.81 8.28
CA LEU A 175 -16.81 -21.69 6.96
C LEU A 175 -15.91 -22.39 5.92
N LEU A 176 -16.41 -23.46 5.33
CA LEU A 176 -15.77 -24.10 4.19
C LEU A 176 -16.07 -23.27 2.92
N ALA A 177 -15.10 -22.50 2.46
CA ALA A 177 -15.19 -21.83 1.17
C ALA A 177 -14.63 -22.76 0.09
N ASN A 178 -15.49 -23.47 -0.62
CA ASN A 178 -15.11 -24.31 -1.76
C ASN A 178 -14.80 -23.45 -3.00
N SER A 179 -15.36 -22.25 -3.08
CA SER A 179 -15.03 -21.24 -4.08
C SER A 179 -15.41 -19.86 -3.59
N VAL A 180 -14.64 -18.85 -3.99
CA VAL A 180 -14.98 -17.44 -3.80
C VAL A 180 -15.16 -16.83 -5.17
N SER A 181 -16.37 -16.38 -5.49
CA SER A 181 -16.67 -15.65 -6.72
C SER A 181 -16.81 -14.17 -6.41
N LEU A 182 -15.96 -13.37 -7.02
CA LEU A 182 -16.11 -11.92 -7.03
C LEU A 182 -17.11 -11.57 -8.14
N LYS A 183 -18.18 -10.88 -7.77
CA LYS A 183 -19.15 -10.32 -8.72
C LYS A 183 -18.80 -8.89 -9.06
#